data_12a78f7ead150cad31bf09f036dba6a3
#
_entry.id   12a78f7ead150cad31bf09f036dba6a3
#
_cell.length_a   1.000
_cell.length_b   1.000
_cell.length_c   1.000
_cell.angle_alpha   90.00
_cell.angle_beta   90.00
_cell.angle_gamma   90.00
#
_symmetry.space_group_name_H-M   'P 1'
#
loop_
_entity.id
_entity.type
_entity.pdbx_description
1 polymer ?
#
loop_
_entity_poly.entity_id
_entity_poly.type
_entity_poly.pdbx_seq_one_letter_code
_entity_poly.pdbx_strand_id
1 'polypeptide(L)'
;MRVSIFGLGYVGAVTAGCLTKEGHTVVGVDVQAEKVESLASGVSPIVEPGLGDLLTEAAKNGLLSATQNHEEAIAATTCWWVES
;
A
#
# COMPACT_ATOMS: atom_id res chain seq x y z
N MET A 1 -8.96 -9.08 5.62
CA MET A 1 -8.51 -9.60 4.32
C MET A 1 -7.12 -9.07 4.01
N ARG A 2 -6.32 -9.85 3.33
CA ARG A 2 -4.99 -9.42 2.89
C ARG A 2 -5.02 -9.13 1.41
N VAL A 3 -4.62 -7.93 1.02
CA VAL A 3 -4.74 -7.46 -0.37
C VAL A 3 -3.40 -6.98 -0.88
N SER A 4 -3.02 -7.39 -2.08
CA SER A 4 -1.86 -6.84 -2.78
C SER A 4 -2.35 -5.78 -3.77
N ILE A 5 -1.68 -4.63 -3.81
CA ILE A 5 -1.98 -3.58 -4.77
C ILE A 5 -0.76 -3.38 -5.66
N PHE A 6 -0.91 -3.62 -6.94
CA PHE A 6 0.17 -3.49 -7.93
C PHE A 6 0.07 -2.15 -8.62
N GLY A 7 1.06 -1.31 -8.43
CA GLY A 7 1.08 0.05 -8.94
C GLY A 7 0.70 1.04 -7.85
N LEU A 8 1.68 1.81 -7.38
CA LEU A 8 1.49 2.74 -6.27
C LEU A 8 1.40 4.19 -6.75
N GLY A 9 0.64 4.40 -7.82
CA GLY A 9 0.29 5.74 -8.26
C GLY A 9 -0.84 6.32 -7.40
N TYR A 10 -1.54 7.32 -7.95
CA TYR A 10 -2.61 7.99 -7.21
C TYR A 10 -3.69 7.01 -6.73
N VAL A 11 -4.25 6.23 -7.66
CA VAL A 11 -5.37 5.33 -7.33
C VAL A 11 -4.91 4.23 -6.39
N GLY A 12 -3.73 3.65 -6.62
CA GLY A 12 -3.20 2.61 -5.76
C GLY A 12 -2.98 3.07 -4.33
N ALA A 13 -2.40 4.27 -4.15
CA ALA A 13 -2.16 4.83 -2.83
C ALA A 13 -3.47 5.14 -2.09
N VAL A 14 -4.44 5.72 -2.78
CA VAL A 14 -5.76 6.02 -2.20
C VAL A 14 -6.48 4.74 -1.82
N THR A 15 -6.43 3.73 -2.67
CA THR A 15 -7.04 2.42 -2.40
C THR A 15 -6.40 1.78 -1.17
N ALA A 16 -5.07 1.84 -1.06
CA ALA A 16 -4.36 1.32 0.10
C ALA A 16 -4.82 2.00 1.39
N GLY A 17 -4.93 3.32 1.37
CA GLY A 17 -5.42 4.08 2.52
C GLY A 17 -6.84 3.68 2.92
N CYS A 18 -7.73 3.56 1.95
CA CYS A 18 -9.12 3.18 2.21
C CYS A 18 -9.23 1.76 2.78
N LEU A 19 -8.50 0.80 2.20
CA LEU A 19 -8.56 -0.58 2.66
C LEU A 19 -7.99 -0.74 4.07
N THR A 20 -6.91 -0.07 4.37
CA THR A 20 -6.33 -0.15 5.73
C THR A 20 -7.21 0.53 6.75
N LYS A 21 -7.94 1.58 6.36
CA LYS A 21 -8.93 2.22 7.24
C LYS A 21 -10.04 1.25 7.61
N GLU A 22 -10.40 0.36 6.69
CA GLU A 22 -11.41 -0.67 6.93
C GLU A 22 -10.87 -1.88 7.71
N GLY A 23 -9.59 -1.87 8.04
CA GLY A 23 -8.97 -2.94 8.82
C GLY A 23 -8.32 -4.05 8.00
N HIS A 24 -8.24 -3.89 6.68
CA HIS A 24 -7.58 -4.88 5.83
C HIS A 24 -6.07 -4.69 5.84
N THR A 25 -5.33 -5.78 5.68
CA THR A 25 -3.88 -5.74 5.51
C THR A 25 -3.55 -5.54 4.04
N VAL A 26 -2.72 -4.55 3.73
CA VAL A 26 -2.39 -4.19 2.36
C VAL A 26 -0.88 -4.30 2.14
N VAL A 27 -0.50 -4.96 1.03
CA VAL A 27 0.88 -5.00 0.56
C VAL A 27 0.92 -4.24 -0.77
N GLY A 28 1.61 -3.11 -0.79
CA GLY A 28 1.80 -2.35 -2.01
C GLY A 28 2.98 -2.87 -2.81
N VAL A 29 2.84 -2.97 -4.11
CA VAL A 29 3.91 -3.44 -5.00
C VAL A 29 4.15 -2.43 -6.09
N ASP A 30 5.39 -2.04 -6.29
CA ASP A 30 5.78 -1.15 -7.38
C ASP A 30 7.22 -1.43 -7.76
N VAL A 31 7.57 -1.19 -9.02
CA VAL A 31 8.94 -1.36 -9.50
C VAL A 31 9.84 -0.20 -9.08
N GLN A 32 9.25 0.94 -8.71
CA GLN A 32 10.00 2.11 -8.28
C GLN A 32 10.28 2.05 -6.78
N ALA A 33 11.55 1.93 -6.42
CA ALA A 33 11.96 1.82 -5.03
C ALA A 33 11.48 3.01 -4.17
N GLU A 34 11.46 4.21 -4.73
CA GLU A 34 11.03 5.41 -4.01
C GLU A 34 9.59 5.29 -3.52
N LYS A 35 8.70 4.77 -4.36
CA LYS A 35 7.30 4.59 -3.99
C LYS A 35 7.15 3.50 -2.94
N VAL A 36 7.90 2.43 -3.08
CA VAL A 36 7.89 1.33 -2.11
C VAL A 36 8.36 1.81 -0.75
N GLU A 37 9.47 2.53 -0.69
CA GLU A 37 10.01 3.05 0.55
C GLU A 37 9.07 4.04 1.22
N SER A 38 8.47 4.93 0.44
CA SER A 38 7.52 5.90 0.98
C SER A 38 6.33 5.22 1.61
N LEU A 39 5.74 4.27 0.91
CA LEU A 39 4.57 3.58 1.41
C LEU A 39 4.89 2.73 2.63
N ALA A 40 6.00 2.03 2.63
CA ALA A 40 6.42 1.21 3.76
C ALA A 40 6.68 2.05 5.01
N SER A 41 7.11 3.29 4.83
CA SER A 41 7.33 4.23 5.94
C SER A 41 6.05 4.95 6.36
N GLY A 42 4.93 4.70 5.70
CA GLY A 42 3.67 5.37 6.00
C GLY A 42 3.60 6.79 5.44
N VAL A 43 4.43 7.10 4.46
CA VAL A 43 4.43 8.41 3.80
C VAL A 43 3.70 8.27 2.47
N SER A 44 2.74 9.16 2.21
CA SER A 44 2.02 9.12 0.95
C SER A 44 2.94 9.49 -0.22
N PRO A 45 2.97 8.68 -1.30
CA PRO A 45 3.75 9.02 -2.49
C PRO A 45 3.10 10.14 -3.32
N ILE A 46 1.91 10.57 -2.93
CA ILE A 46 1.18 11.65 -3.59
C ILE A 46 0.72 12.67 -2.56
N VAL A 47 0.42 13.87 -3.01
CA VAL A 47 -0.12 14.93 -2.14
C VAL A 47 -1.64 14.87 -2.18
N GLU A 48 -2.23 14.32 -1.13
CA GLU A 48 -3.68 14.19 -1.00
C GLU A 48 -4.05 14.46 0.46
N PRO A 49 -4.94 15.42 0.75
CA PRO A 49 -5.30 15.74 2.14
C PRO A 49 -5.85 14.52 2.89
N GLY A 50 -5.27 14.25 4.05
CA GLY A 50 -5.70 13.15 4.91
C GLY A 50 -5.11 11.79 4.57
N LEU A 51 -4.61 11.60 3.35
CA LEU A 51 -4.06 10.31 2.96
C LEU A 51 -2.77 9.97 3.73
N GLY A 52 -1.92 10.96 3.91
CA GLY A 52 -0.67 10.74 4.66
C GLY A 52 -0.93 10.22 6.06
N ASP A 53 -1.92 10.76 6.74
CA ASP A 53 -2.27 10.32 8.09
C ASP A 53 -2.79 8.89 8.11
N LEU A 54 -3.65 8.53 7.14
CA LEU A 54 -4.16 7.17 7.02
C LEU A 54 -3.03 6.16 6.80
N LEU A 55 -2.09 6.47 5.92
CA LEU A 55 -0.98 5.58 5.61
C LEU A 55 0.00 5.47 6.79
N THR A 56 0.27 6.58 7.47
CA THR A 56 1.14 6.56 8.64
C THR A 56 0.56 5.68 9.74
N GLU A 57 -0.72 5.83 10.03
CA GLU A 57 -1.37 5.03 11.05
C GLU A 57 -1.42 3.55 10.66
N ALA A 58 -1.72 3.26 9.41
CA ALA A 58 -1.76 1.90 8.92
C ALA A 58 -0.38 1.22 9.03
N ALA A 59 0.69 1.93 8.73
CA ALA A 59 2.04 1.40 8.87
C ALA A 59 2.37 1.10 10.33
N LYS A 60 1.97 1.99 11.25
CA LYS A 60 2.17 1.76 12.69
C LYS A 60 1.43 0.54 13.19
N ASN A 61 0.24 0.29 12.67
CA ASN A 61 -0.60 -0.82 13.09
C ASN A 61 -0.23 -2.14 12.40
N GLY A 62 0.76 -2.14 11.51
CA GLY A 62 1.17 -3.32 10.77
C GLY A 62 0.22 -3.72 9.66
N LEU A 63 -0.70 -2.84 9.27
CA LEU A 63 -1.67 -3.12 8.21
C LEU A 63 -1.15 -2.76 6.82
N LEU A 64 -0.08 -1.98 6.75
CA LEU A 64 0.48 -1.50 5.49
C LEU A 64 1.94 -1.90 5.37
N SER A 65 2.29 -2.50 4.24
CA SER A 65 3.67 -2.77 3.89
C SER A 65 3.83 -2.60 2.39
N ALA A 66 5.06 -2.62 1.91
CA ALA A 66 5.34 -2.46 0.50
C ALA A 66 6.57 -3.26 0.09
N THR A 67 6.60 -3.71 -1.15
CA THR A 67 7.71 -4.49 -1.69
C THR A 67 7.85 -4.25 -3.19
N GLN A 68 9.06 -4.46 -3.71
CA GLN A 68 9.28 -4.48 -5.15
C GLN A 68 9.09 -5.89 -5.74
N ASN A 69 8.99 -6.89 -4.87
CA ASN A 69 8.89 -8.29 -5.27
C ASN A 69 7.42 -8.74 -5.33
N HIS A 70 6.87 -8.82 -6.54
CA HIS A 70 5.48 -9.20 -6.72
C HIS A 70 5.18 -10.65 -6.29
N GLU A 71 6.14 -11.55 -6.42
CA GLU A 71 5.95 -12.94 -6.00
C GLU A 71 5.77 -13.04 -4.49
N GLU A 72 6.55 -12.28 -3.75
CA GLU A 72 6.43 -12.21 -2.30
C GLU A 72 5.06 -11.67 -1.88
N ALA A 73 4.59 -10.63 -2.56
CA ALA A 73 3.29 -10.05 -2.28
C ALA A 73 2.15 -11.02 -2.56
N ILE A 74 2.21 -11.72 -3.68
CA ILE A 74 1.20 -12.71 -4.05
C ILE A 74 1.15 -13.84 -3.03
N ALA A 75 2.30 -14.31 -2.58
CA ALA A 75 2.37 -15.39 -1.59
C ALA A 75 1.81 -14.97 -0.23
N ALA A 76 1.91 -13.69 0.11
CA ALA A 76 1.51 -13.17 1.41
C ALA A 76 0.03 -12.75 1.47
N THR A 77 -0.66 -12.69 0.34
CA THR A 77 -2.01 -12.13 0.27
C THR A 77 -2.99 -13.03 -0.44
N THR A 78 -4.28 -12.84 -0.17
CA THR A 78 -5.35 -13.68 -0.74
C THR A 78 -6.12 -12.99 -1.85
N CYS A 79 -5.90 -11.70 -2.05
CA CYS A 79 -6.60 -10.92 -3.06
C CYS A 79 -5.63 -9.94 -3.71
N TRP A 80 -5.75 -9.74 -5.01
CA TRP A 80 -4.87 -8.85 -5.75
C TRP A 80 -5.66 -7.75 -6.44
N TRP A 81 -5.10 -6.56 -6.43
CA TRP A 81 -5.68 -5.40 -7.11
C TRP A 81 -4.59 -4.79 -7.99
N VAL A 82 -4.84 -4.70 -9.28
CA VAL A 82 -3.88 -4.14 -10.24
C VAL A 82 -4.32 -2.75 -10.66
N GLU A 83 -3.45 -1.77 -10.42
CA GLU A 83 -3.65 -0.40 -10.84
C GLU A 83 -2.58 -0.02 -11.86
N SER A 84 -2.94 0.73 -12.86
CA SER A 84 -1.99 1.15 -13.89
C SER A 84 -1.76 2.64 -13.86
#